data_a809f2944408b6b625129ca6ef078d32
#
_entry.id   a809f2944408b6b625129ca6ef078d32
#
_cell.length_a   1.000
_cell.length_b   1.000
_cell.length_c   1.000
_cell.angle_alpha   90.00
_cell.angle_beta   90.00
_cell.angle_gamma   90.00
#
_symmetry.space_group_name_H-M   'P 1'
#
loop_
_entity.id
_entity.type
_entity.pdbx_description
1 polymer ?
#
loop_
_entity_poly.entity_id
_entity_poly.type
_entity_poly.pdbx_seq_one_letter_code
_entity_poly.pdbx_strand_id
1 'polypeptide(L)'
;MIASTMAGCLGGDEGDVDLDGEDGGYTYASNVDNHRMLMGDVCDIKDLSGAYDWDGVKTIYEEGEYAKKSDGSYRTLMGFADAAGKNHAYDGYYGADGSWNDFVSAAIDGTGPFAGESDTVRDQAVEKGIQNGVMTAYAIHELNAAIIKAEAGNWGPDDAQHAWDEGWAFYHGPDDDGADFDGCGPYATADKRADNFGTTDGSGTAQANVATLSAMNDGLTAMQNEDMDGLISARDEVLKNVVIVYSQASVRY
;
A
#
# COMPACT_ATOMS: atom_id res chain seq x y z
N MET A 1 -10.95 20.40 -27.51
CA MET A 1 -11.31 20.51 -26.09
C MET A 1 -11.88 19.17 -25.68
N ILE A 2 -11.06 18.33 -25.08
CA ILE A 2 -11.50 17.06 -24.49
C ILE A 2 -11.59 17.34 -22.99
N ALA A 3 -12.82 17.41 -22.48
CA ALA A 3 -13.07 17.51 -21.06
C ALA A 3 -12.77 16.14 -20.44
N SER A 4 -11.62 16.01 -19.80
CA SER A 4 -11.31 14.90 -18.90
C SER A 4 -12.18 15.08 -17.66
N THR A 5 -13.22 14.27 -17.52
CA THR A 5 -13.98 14.19 -16.28
C THR A 5 -13.08 13.52 -15.24
N MET A 6 -12.46 14.34 -14.40
CA MET A 6 -11.90 13.89 -13.14
C MET A 6 -13.04 13.32 -12.31
N ALA A 7 -13.12 12.00 -12.18
CA ALA A 7 -13.89 11.39 -11.14
C ALA A 7 -13.13 11.68 -9.83
N GLY A 8 -13.52 12.78 -9.17
CA GLY A 8 -13.10 13.05 -7.81
C GLY A 8 -13.60 11.89 -6.94
N CYS A 9 -12.73 11.19 -6.24
CA CYS A 9 -13.12 10.46 -5.04
C CYS A 9 -13.67 11.53 -4.09
N LEU A 10 -14.99 11.58 -3.97
CA LEU A 10 -15.67 12.32 -2.93
C LEU A 10 -15.34 11.60 -1.62
N GLY A 11 -14.64 12.28 -0.71
CA GLY A 11 -14.46 11.80 0.65
C GLY A 11 -15.82 11.46 1.26
N GLY A 12 -15.92 10.28 1.88
CA GLY A 12 -17.11 9.85 2.58
C GLY A 12 -17.59 8.43 2.29
N ASP A 13 -16.68 7.47 2.08
CA ASP A 13 -17.05 6.06 1.87
C ASP A 13 -16.52 5.16 3.00
N GLU A 14 -16.62 5.65 4.23
CA GLU A 14 -16.12 4.97 5.42
C GLU A 14 -17.12 3.91 5.92
N GLY A 15 -16.64 2.67 6.05
CA GLY A 15 -17.43 1.56 6.62
C GLY A 15 -17.57 1.65 8.15
N ASP A 16 -18.10 0.59 8.77
CA ASP A 16 -18.38 0.50 10.22
C ASP A 16 -17.11 0.32 11.10
N VAL A 17 -15.91 0.47 10.57
CA VAL A 17 -14.64 0.37 11.32
C VAL A 17 -14.32 1.75 11.88
N ASP A 18 -14.05 1.81 13.18
CA ASP A 18 -13.64 3.02 13.90
C ASP A 18 -12.32 2.71 14.61
N LEU A 19 -11.22 2.98 13.90
CA LEU A 19 -9.87 2.88 14.43
C LEU A 19 -9.47 4.18 15.10
N ASP A 20 -8.47 4.15 15.98
CA ASP A 20 -7.87 5.38 16.44
C ASP A 20 -7.21 6.15 15.29
N GLY A 21 -6.94 7.43 15.46
CA GLY A 21 -6.44 8.30 14.38
C GLY A 21 -4.93 8.22 14.16
N GLU A 22 -4.24 7.14 14.58
CA GLU A 22 -2.78 7.05 14.57
C GLU A 22 -2.30 5.64 14.23
N ASP A 23 -1.19 5.53 13.46
CA ASP A 23 -0.44 4.29 13.27
C ASP A 23 1.06 4.58 13.25
N GLY A 24 1.83 3.86 14.05
CA GLY A 24 3.29 3.90 14.08
C GLY A 24 3.89 5.29 14.35
N GLY A 25 3.12 6.21 14.97
CA GLY A 25 3.52 7.59 15.23
C GLY A 25 3.16 8.58 14.12
N TYR A 26 2.35 8.18 13.14
CA TYR A 26 1.72 9.06 12.14
C TYR A 26 0.26 9.30 12.53
N THR A 27 -0.13 10.56 12.76
CA THR A 27 -1.51 10.95 13.03
C THR A 27 -2.21 11.35 11.73
N TYR A 28 -3.27 10.65 11.38
CA TYR A 28 -4.04 10.89 10.17
C TYR A 28 -4.80 12.22 10.22
N ALA A 29 -4.83 12.94 9.12
CA ALA A 29 -5.62 14.16 8.96
C ALA A 29 -7.07 13.89 8.56
N SER A 30 -7.34 12.71 8.01
CA SER A 30 -8.64 12.26 7.51
C SER A 30 -8.90 10.82 7.91
N ASN A 31 -10.16 10.37 7.78
CA ASN A 31 -10.47 8.97 7.98
C ASN A 31 -10.09 8.15 6.74
N VAL A 32 -9.22 7.16 6.92
CA VAL A 32 -8.79 6.18 5.91
C VAL A 32 -8.88 4.74 6.43
N ASP A 33 -9.73 4.51 7.43
CA ASP A 33 -9.81 3.25 8.16
C ASP A 33 -10.01 2.04 7.24
N ASN A 34 -10.86 2.15 6.23
CA ASN A 34 -11.05 1.02 5.33
C ASN A 34 -9.83 0.76 4.41
N HIS A 35 -8.95 1.74 4.16
CA HIS A 35 -7.67 1.50 3.50
C HIS A 35 -6.66 0.87 4.46
N ARG A 36 -6.63 1.32 5.72
CA ARG A 36 -5.81 0.70 6.79
C ARG A 36 -6.18 -0.78 6.96
N MET A 37 -7.48 -1.10 7.00
CA MET A 37 -8.00 -2.45 7.17
C MET A 37 -7.68 -3.41 6.02
N LEU A 38 -7.30 -2.92 4.85
CA LEU A 38 -6.85 -3.77 3.73
C LEU A 38 -5.62 -4.62 4.10
N MET A 39 -4.85 -4.19 5.13
CA MET A 39 -3.73 -4.95 5.63
C MET A 39 -4.16 -6.31 6.23
N GLY A 40 -5.38 -6.43 6.74
CA GLY A 40 -5.96 -7.70 7.17
C GLY A 40 -6.04 -8.71 6.02
N ASP A 41 -6.54 -8.27 4.85
CA ASP A 41 -6.59 -9.12 3.67
C ASP A 41 -5.17 -9.57 3.25
N VAL A 42 -4.16 -8.70 3.37
CA VAL A 42 -2.75 -9.03 3.09
C VAL A 42 -2.23 -10.10 4.06
N CYS A 43 -2.55 -9.98 5.35
CA CYS A 43 -2.13 -10.94 6.37
C CYS A 43 -2.76 -12.32 6.17
N ASP A 44 -4.07 -12.36 5.96
CA ASP A 44 -4.79 -13.62 5.76
C ASP A 44 -4.35 -14.32 4.48
N ILE A 45 -4.13 -13.59 3.39
CA ILE A 45 -3.59 -14.17 2.16
C ILE A 45 -2.20 -14.75 2.39
N LYS A 46 -1.34 -14.09 3.14
CA LYS A 46 0.00 -14.61 3.47
C LYS A 46 -0.10 -15.94 4.25
N ASP A 47 -1.01 -16.04 5.22
CA ASP A 47 -1.18 -17.24 6.02
C ASP A 47 -1.81 -18.38 5.20
N LEU A 48 -2.84 -18.08 4.41
CA LEU A 48 -3.51 -19.05 3.53
C LEU A 48 -2.58 -19.55 2.42
N SER A 49 -1.79 -18.66 1.78
CA SER A 49 -0.84 -19.07 0.75
C SER A 49 0.28 -19.93 1.33
N GLY A 50 0.76 -19.62 2.54
CA GLY A 50 1.71 -20.46 3.29
C GLY A 50 1.15 -21.84 3.66
N ALA A 51 -0.16 -21.94 3.83
CA ALA A 51 -0.89 -23.21 4.02
C ALA A 51 -1.28 -23.90 2.71
N TYR A 52 -1.05 -23.25 1.57
CA TYR A 52 -1.43 -23.69 0.23
C TYR A 52 -2.96 -23.82 0.01
N ASP A 53 -3.74 -23.04 0.76
CA ASP A 53 -5.19 -22.90 0.59
C ASP A 53 -5.51 -21.88 -0.52
N TRP A 54 -5.36 -22.32 -1.77
CA TRP A 54 -5.52 -21.46 -2.94
C TRP A 54 -6.96 -20.96 -3.14
N ASP A 55 -7.95 -21.72 -2.71
CA ASP A 55 -9.36 -21.29 -2.78
C ASP A 55 -9.63 -20.17 -1.76
N GLY A 56 -9.09 -20.28 -0.55
CA GLY A 56 -9.14 -19.24 0.47
C GLY A 56 -8.41 -17.97 0.02
N VAL A 57 -7.17 -18.11 -0.50
CA VAL A 57 -6.40 -16.99 -1.08
C VAL A 57 -7.20 -16.26 -2.15
N LYS A 58 -7.78 -17.01 -3.09
CA LYS A 58 -8.57 -16.45 -4.18
C LYS A 58 -9.78 -15.67 -3.69
N THR A 59 -10.50 -16.23 -2.73
CA THR A 59 -11.69 -15.59 -2.15
C THR A 59 -11.35 -14.24 -1.55
N ILE A 60 -10.32 -14.15 -0.69
CA ILE A 60 -9.93 -12.88 -0.07
C ILE A 60 -9.38 -11.90 -1.12
N TYR A 61 -8.58 -12.38 -2.07
CA TYR A 61 -8.00 -11.51 -3.11
C TYR A 61 -9.08 -10.86 -3.98
N GLU A 62 -10.12 -11.62 -4.38
CA GLU A 62 -11.18 -11.16 -5.29
C GLU A 62 -12.35 -10.47 -4.57
N GLU A 63 -12.71 -10.87 -3.35
CA GLU A 63 -13.91 -10.43 -2.65
C GLU A 63 -13.62 -9.48 -1.47
N GLY A 64 -12.42 -9.56 -0.87
CA GLY A 64 -12.03 -8.83 0.33
C GLY A 64 -12.77 -9.31 1.58
N GLU A 65 -12.26 -8.93 2.76
CA GLU A 65 -12.86 -9.30 4.05
C GLU A 65 -12.87 -8.16 5.07
N TYR A 66 -11.80 -7.36 5.13
CA TYR A 66 -11.61 -6.36 6.19
C TYR A 66 -11.92 -4.93 5.73
N ALA A 67 -11.60 -4.55 4.50
CA ALA A 67 -11.70 -3.20 3.98
C ALA A 67 -13.13 -2.85 3.53
N LYS A 68 -14.10 -2.88 4.48
CA LYS A 68 -15.52 -2.68 4.22
C LYS A 68 -15.86 -1.22 3.99
N LYS A 69 -16.63 -0.94 2.94
CA LYS A 69 -17.15 0.39 2.60
C LYS A 69 -18.53 0.62 3.20
N SER A 70 -18.97 1.89 3.24
CA SER A 70 -20.26 2.30 3.76
C SER A 70 -21.46 1.67 3.05
N ASP A 71 -21.32 1.30 1.77
CA ASP A 71 -22.34 0.60 0.99
C ASP A 71 -22.40 -0.91 1.29
N GLY A 72 -21.52 -1.41 2.17
CA GLY A 72 -21.43 -2.81 2.58
C GLY A 72 -20.57 -3.68 1.65
N SER A 73 -20.05 -3.15 0.53
CA SER A 73 -19.06 -3.83 -0.29
C SER A 73 -17.66 -3.72 0.32
N TYR A 74 -16.70 -4.45 -0.23
CA TYR A 74 -15.32 -4.38 0.21
C TYR A 74 -14.41 -3.76 -0.85
N ARG A 75 -13.35 -3.10 -0.42
CA ARG A 75 -12.18 -2.87 -1.27
C ARG A 75 -11.44 -4.19 -1.39
N THR A 76 -10.89 -4.48 -2.55
CA THR A 76 -10.21 -5.76 -2.80
C THR A 76 -8.81 -5.55 -3.33
N LEU A 77 -7.89 -6.43 -2.95
CA LEU A 77 -6.52 -6.40 -3.47
C LEU A 77 -6.49 -6.58 -4.99
N MET A 78 -7.39 -7.42 -5.53
CA MET A 78 -7.57 -7.55 -6.98
C MET A 78 -7.98 -6.21 -7.61
N GLY A 79 -8.94 -5.50 -7.02
CA GLY A 79 -9.41 -4.21 -7.54
C GLY A 79 -8.30 -3.17 -7.59
N PHE A 80 -7.39 -3.17 -6.61
CA PHE A 80 -6.21 -2.30 -6.62
C PHE A 80 -5.18 -2.76 -7.66
N ALA A 81 -4.92 -4.05 -7.79
CA ALA A 81 -3.96 -4.59 -8.75
C ALA A 81 -4.38 -4.43 -10.21
N ASP A 82 -5.71 -4.40 -10.47
CA ASP A 82 -6.32 -4.30 -11.82
C ASP A 82 -6.64 -2.86 -12.23
N ALA A 83 -6.51 -1.88 -11.33
CA ALA A 83 -6.97 -0.53 -11.56
C ALA A 83 -6.20 0.16 -12.69
N ALA A 84 -6.92 0.53 -13.75
CA ALA A 84 -6.38 1.21 -14.91
C ALA A 84 -6.07 2.70 -14.64
N GLY A 85 -5.10 3.25 -15.37
CA GLY A 85 -4.79 4.69 -15.36
C GLY A 85 -4.06 5.19 -14.11
N LYS A 86 -3.55 4.28 -13.28
CA LYS A 86 -2.81 4.63 -12.06
C LYS A 86 -1.34 4.96 -12.31
N ASN A 87 -0.84 4.68 -13.52
CA ASN A 87 0.55 4.95 -13.93
C ASN A 87 1.61 4.28 -13.03
N HIS A 88 1.32 3.08 -12.53
CA HIS A 88 2.31 2.32 -11.81
C HIS A 88 3.53 2.01 -12.69
N ALA A 89 4.71 1.96 -12.10
CA ALA A 89 5.94 1.71 -12.85
C ALA A 89 5.92 0.38 -13.62
N TYR A 90 5.27 -0.64 -13.07
CA TYR A 90 5.13 -1.94 -13.73
C TYR A 90 4.16 -1.90 -14.93
N ASP A 91 3.11 -1.07 -14.91
CA ASP A 91 2.23 -0.90 -16.07
C ASP A 91 3.01 -0.33 -17.26
N GLY A 92 3.87 0.66 -17.00
CA GLY A 92 4.79 1.19 -18.00
C GLY A 92 5.79 0.14 -18.51
N TYR A 93 6.28 -0.73 -17.65
CA TYR A 93 7.22 -1.79 -18.01
C TYR A 93 6.58 -2.89 -18.84
N TYR A 94 5.40 -3.37 -18.45
CA TYR A 94 4.67 -4.42 -19.16
C TYR A 94 3.81 -3.90 -20.32
N GLY A 95 3.56 -2.58 -20.36
CA GLY A 95 2.82 -1.92 -21.45
C GLY A 95 1.30 -2.13 -21.39
N ALA A 96 0.75 -2.49 -20.23
CA ALA A 96 -0.68 -2.69 -20.01
C ALA A 96 -1.05 -2.42 -18.56
N ASP A 97 -2.19 -1.76 -18.35
CA ASP A 97 -2.84 -1.67 -17.04
C ASP A 97 -3.27 -3.08 -16.59
N GLY A 98 -3.32 -3.31 -15.27
CA GLY A 98 -3.75 -4.59 -14.70
C GLY A 98 -2.72 -5.73 -14.84
N SER A 99 -1.52 -5.45 -15.36
CA SER A 99 -0.47 -6.47 -15.54
C SER A 99 -0.08 -7.15 -14.23
N TRP A 100 -0.21 -6.44 -13.10
CA TRP A 100 0.09 -7.00 -11.79
C TRP A 100 -1.02 -7.93 -11.29
N ASN A 101 -2.28 -7.62 -11.59
CA ASN A 101 -3.39 -8.53 -11.36
C ASN A 101 -3.21 -9.83 -12.16
N ASP A 102 -2.83 -9.75 -13.43
CA ASP A 102 -2.53 -10.94 -14.26
C ASP A 102 -1.44 -11.80 -13.63
N PHE A 103 -0.38 -11.19 -13.07
CA PHE A 103 0.70 -11.89 -12.39
C PHE A 103 0.22 -12.60 -11.12
N VAL A 104 -0.48 -11.90 -10.22
CA VAL A 104 -0.95 -12.44 -8.94
C VAL A 104 -2.00 -13.52 -9.17
N SER A 105 -2.99 -13.27 -10.04
CA SER A 105 -4.03 -14.25 -10.40
C SER A 105 -3.44 -15.52 -11.02
N ALA A 106 -2.45 -15.38 -11.90
CA ALA A 106 -1.76 -16.54 -12.48
C ALA A 106 -1.03 -17.38 -11.42
N ALA A 107 -0.45 -16.74 -10.39
CA ALA A 107 0.18 -17.43 -9.28
C ALA A 107 -0.84 -18.14 -8.38
N ILE A 108 -1.98 -17.50 -8.10
CA ILE A 108 -3.10 -18.09 -7.33
C ILE A 108 -3.66 -19.31 -8.08
N ASP A 109 -3.91 -19.20 -9.38
CA ASP A 109 -4.52 -20.24 -10.19
C ASP A 109 -3.52 -21.32 -10.65
N GLY A 110 -2.22 -21.13 -10.46
CA GLY A 110 -1.18 -22.03 -10.97
C GLY A 110 -1.17 -22.13 -12.50
N THR A 111 -1.40 -21.01 -13.18
CA THR A 111 -1.51 -20.91 -14.64
C THR A 111 -0.38 -20.06 -15.24
N GLY A 112 -0.35 -19.90 -16.56
CA GLY A 112 0.63 -19.07 -17.24
C GLY A 112 2.08 -19.39 -16.83
N PRO A 113 2.87 -18.42 -16.34
CA PRO A 113 4.24 -18.65 -15.90
C PRO A 113 4.35 -19.58 -14.66
N PHE A 114 3.25 -19.80 -13.95
CA PHE A 114 3.20 -20.67 -12.76
C PHE A 114 2.62 -22.07 -13.05
N ALA A 115 2.33 -22.38 -14.31
CA ALA A 115 1.82 -23.69 -14.69
C ALA A 115 2.86 -24.79 -14.42
N GLY A 116 2.56 -25.68 -13.45
CA GLY A 116 3.44 -26.77 -13.05
C GLY A 116 4.53 -26.38 -12.03
N GLU A 117 4.54 -25.12 -11.58
CA GLU A 117 5.39 -24.71 -10.48
C GLU A 117 4.91 -25.29 -9.14
N SER A 118 5.83 -25.38 -8.17
CA SER A 118 5.51 -25.85 -6.83
C SER A 118 4.66 -24.83 -6.06
N ASP A 119 3.88 -25.32 -5.08
CA ASP A 119 3.10 -24.47 -4.20
C ASP A 119 3.99 -23.44 -3.48
N THR A 120 5.23 -23.78 -3.12
CA THR A 120 6.18 -22.83 -2.52
C THR A 120 6.55 -21.68 -3.47
N VAL A 121 6.69 -21.94 -4.77
CA VAL A 121 6.96 -20.88 -5.76
C VAL A 121 5.74 -19.98 -5.92
N ARG A 122 4.55 -20.57 -6.00
CA ARG A 122 3.29 -19.84 -6.09
C ARG A 122 3.04 -18.99 -4.85
N ASP A 123 3.25 -19.54 -3.64
CA ASP A 123 3.18 -18.84 -2.37
C ASP A 123 4.07 -17.58 -2.36
N GLN A 124 5.34 -17.73 -2.70
CA GLN A 124 6.25 -16.59 -2.77
C GLN A 124 5.82 -15.54 -3.81
N ALA A 125 5.26 -15.95 -4.93
CA ALA A 125 4.77 -15.03 -5.95
C ALA A 125 3.53 -14.26 -5.46
N VAL A 126 2.59 -14.92 -4.81
CA VAL A 126 1.38 -14.29 -4.26
C VAL A 126 1.76 -13.34 -3.11
N GLU A 127 2.47 -13.84 -2.09
CA GLU A 127 2.85 -13.05 -0.93
C GLU A 127 3.64 -11.80 -1.36
N LYS A 128 4.68 -11.97 -2.19
CA LYS A 128 5.53 -10.85 -2.60
C LYS A 128 4.87 -9.97 -3.66
N GLY A 129 4.02 -10.56 -4.51
CA GLY A 129 3.22 -9.81 -5.47
C GLY A 129 2.28 -8.82 -4.78
N ILE A 130 1.57 -9.26 -3.76
CA ILE A 130 0.63 -8.42 -3.01
C ILE A 130 1.40 -7.44 -2.11
N GLN A 131 2.19 -7.94 -1.17
CA GLN A 131 2.87 -7.14 -0.17
C GLN A 131 3.79 -6.07 -0.79
N ASN A 132 4.60 -6.45 -1.76
CA ASN A 132 5.61 -5.58 -2.34
C ASN A 132 5.13 -4.89 -3.63
N GLY A 133 4.32 -5.58 -4.44
CA GLY A 133 3.79 -5.05 -5.69
C GLY A 133 2.58 -4.15 -5.45
N VAL A 134 1.46 -4.72 -5.02
CA VAL A 134 0.21 -3.97 -4.89
C VAL A 134 0.33 -2.87 -3.83
N MET A 135 0.61 -3.22 -2.58
CA MET A 135 0.61 -2.27 -1.46
C MET A 135 1.64 -1.16 -1.66
N THR A 136 2.88 -1.49 -2.01
CA THR A 136 3.92 -0.47 -2.24
C THR A 136 3.60 0.43 -3.44
N ALA A 137 3.10 -0.12 -4.54
CA ALA A 137 2.76 0.68 -5.71
C ALA A 137 1.63 1.66 -5.41
N TYR A 138 0.63 1.24 -4.62
CA TYR A 138 -0.45 2.13 -4.21
C TYR A 138 0.00 3.17 -3.20
N ALA A 139 0.83 2.83 -2.23
CA ALA A 139 1.44 3.84 -1.36
C ALA A 139 2.11 4.96 -2.18
N ILE A 140 2.91 4.60 -3.18
CA ILE A 140 3.57 5.58 -4.08
C ILE A 140 2.55 6.34 -4.93
N HIS A 141 1.50 5.66 -5.43
CA HIS A 141 0.44 6.29 -6.21
C HIS A 141 -0.25 7.39 -5.42
N GLU A 142 -0.66 7.11 -4.19
CA GLU A 142 -1.40 8.07 -3.35
C GLU A 142 -0.52 9.27 -2.94
N LEU A 143 0.76 9.06 -2.65
CA LEU A 143 1.69 10.17 -2.41
C LEU A 143 1.83 11.08 -3.66
N ASN A 144 1.83 10.52 -4.86
CA ASN A 144 1.83 11.30 -6.10
C ASN A 144 0.46 11.98 -6.34
N ALA A 145 -0.65 11.31 -6.00
CA ALA A 145 -1.99 11.88 -6.09
C ALA A 145 -2.13 13.09 -5.15
N ALA A 146 -1.56 13.04 -3.94
CA ALA A 146 -1.52 14.16 -3.03
C ALA A 146 -0.83 15.39 -3.65
N ILE A 147 0.30 15.21 -4.33
CA ILE A 147 0.99 16.31 -5.05
C ILE A 147 0.10 16.88 -6.15
N ILE A 148 -0.52 16.04 -6.98
CA ILE A 148 -1.40 16.48 -8.08
C ILE A 148 -2.59 17.28 -7.53
N LYS A 149 -3.19 16.85 -6.43
CA LYS A 149 -4.29 17.56 -5.76
C LYS A 149 -3.82 18.90 -5.20
N ALA A 150 -2.67 18.95 -4.55
CA ALA A 150 -2.04 20.16 -4.02
C ALA A 150 -1.70 21.18 -5.14
N GLU A 151 -1.15 20.72 -6.29
CA GLU A 151 -0.90 21.54 -7.48
C GLU A 151 -2.18 22.18 -8.03
N ALA A 152 -3.32 21.50 -7.88
CA ALA A 152 -4.64 22.04 -8.23
C ALA A 152 -5.20 23.01 -7.17
N GLY A 153 -4.49 23.25 -6.07
CA GLY A 153 -4.92 24.10 -4.95
C GLY A 153 -5.80 23.43 -3.91
N ASN A 154 -5.93 22.11 -3.96
CA ASN A 154 -6.77 21.30 -3.07
C ASN A 154 -5.92 20.69 -1.95
N TRP A 155 -5.59 21.48 -0.93
CA TRP A 155 -4.66 21.13 0.14
C TRP A 155 -5.30 20.43 1.36
N GLY A 156 -6.62 20.41 1.44
CA GLY A 156 -7.37 20.03 2.64
C GLY A 156 -7.43 18.52 2.94
N PRO A 157 -8.03 18.19 4.10
CA PRO A 157 -8.16 16.80 4.55
C PRO A 157 -9.09 15.93 3.69
N ASP A 158 -9.95 16.53 2.84
CA ASP A 158 -10.79 15.81 1.89
C ASP A 158 -10.11 15.60 0.52
N ASP A 159 -8.88 16.12 0.36
CA ASP A 159 -8.18 16.16 -0.92
C ASP A 159 -6.73 15.64 -0.83
N ALA A 160 -5.74 16.56 -0.80
CA ALA A 160 -4.32 16.19 -0.81
C ALA A 160 -3.91 15.44 0.46
N GLN A 161 -4.38 15.90 1.64
CA GLN A 161 -4.07 15.22 2.90
C GLN A 161 -4.70 13.82 2.96
N HIS A 162 -5.91 13.64 2.41
CA HIS A 162 -6.53 12.32 2.33
C HIS A 162 -5.69 11.33 1.51
N ALA A 163 -5.27 11.74 0.31
CA ALA A 163 -4.40 10.88 -0.49
C ALA A 163 -3.05 10.58 0.19
N TRP A 164 -2.50 11.56 0.92
CA TRP A 164 -1.27 11.36 1.69
C TRP A 164 -1.46 10.33 2.81
N ASP A 165 -2.58 10.42 3.53
CA ASP A 165 -3.00 9.49 4.57
C ASP A 165 -3.18 8.06 4.01
N GLU A 166 -3.84 7.92 2.85
CA GLU A 166 -3.95 6.63 2.14
C GLU A 166 -2.58 6.03 1.83
N GLY A 167 -1.60 6.86 1.46
CA GLY A 167 -0.23 6.42 1.24
C GLY A 167 0.39 5.74 2.46
N TRP A 168 0.19 6.29 3.66
CA TRP A 168 0.63 5.67 4.90
C TRP A 168 -0.17 4.40 5.24
N ALA A 169 -1.48 4.44 5.05
CA ALA A 169 -2.35 3.29 5.26
C ALA A 169 -1.91 2.05 4.45
N PHE A 170 -1.55 2.22 3.18
CA PHE A 170 -1.00 1.15 2.35
C PHE A 170 0.41 0.70 2.76
N TYR A 171 1.22 1.61 3.32
CA TYR A 171 2.58 1.28 3.72
C TYR A 171 2.65 0.59 5.07
N HIS A 172 1.90 1.08 6.07
CA HIS A 172 1.97 0.65 7.46
C HIS A 172 0.83 -0.33 7.83
N GLY A 173 -0.42 0.03 7.53
CA GLY A 173 -1.61 -0.65 8.06
C GLY A 173 -1.91 -0.21 9.51
N PRO A 174 -2.96 -0.75 10.12
CA PRO A 174 -3.33 -0.40 11.49
C PRO A 174 -2.44 -1.12 12.50
N ASP A 175 -2.14 -0.43 13.61
CA ASP A 175 -1.47 -0.96 14.80
C ASP A 175 -2.35 -0.90 16.07
N ASP A 176 -3.65 -0.63 15.89
CA ASP A 176 -4.64 -0.63 16.95
C ASP A 176 -4.86 -2.04 17.52
N ASP A 177 -4.96 -2.18 18.84
CA ASP A 177 -5.18 -3.43 19.58
C ASP A 177 -6.38 -4.28 19.09
N GLY A 178 -7.30 -3.69 18.35
CA GLY A 178 -8.45 -4.38 17.74
C GLY A 178 -8.24 -4.90 16.34
N ALA A 179 -7.13 -4.51 15.69
CA ALA A 179 -6.82 -4.82 14.29
C ALA A 179 -5.31 -5.03 14.10
N ASP A 180 -4.74 -5.92 14.93
CA ASP A 180 -3.30 -6.25 14.88
C ASP A 180 -2.96 -7.05 13.61
N PHE A 181 -2.67 -6.34 12.54
CA PHE A 181 -2.20 -6.89 11.27
C PHE A 181 -0.69 -6.67 11.10
N ASP A 182 0.06 -6.96 12.15
CA ASP A 182 1.51 -6.78 12.18
C ASP A 182 2.22 -7.81 11.28
N GLY A 183 3.26 -7.36 10.64
CA GLY A 183 4.20 -8.23 9.92
C GLY A 183 3.83 -8.62 8.49
N CYS A 184 2.83 -8.00 7.87
CA CYS A 184 2.33 -8.40 6.55
C CYS A 184 2.61 -7.40 5.43
N GLY A 185 2.74 -6.11 5.73
CA GLY A 185 2.87 -5.03 4.76
C GLY A 185 4.30 -4.63 4.38
N PRO A 186 4.42 -3.53 3.62
CA PRO A 186 5.72 -2.96 3.24
C PRO A 186 6.57 -2.53 4.44
N TYR A 187 5.94 -1.98 5.50
CA TYR A 187 6.63 -1.59 6.74
C TYR A 187 7.36 -2.77 7.39
N ALA A 188 6.67 -3.89 7.56
CA ALA A 188 7.26 -5.11 8.10
C ALA A 188 8.34 -5.71 7.18
N THR A 189 8.20 -5.56 5.86
CA THR A 189 9.25 -5.93 4.92
C THR A 189 10.51 -5.10 5.15
N ALA A 190 10.37 -3.80 5.42
CA ALA A 190 11.49 -2.92 5.72
C ALA A 190 12.24 -3.37 6.98
N ASP A 191 11.53 -3.67 8.07
CA ASP A 191 12.13 -4.14 9.32
C ASP A 191 12.87 -5.47 9.13
N LYS A 192 12.25 -6.41 8.42
CA LYS A 192 12.86 -7.69 8.09
C LYS A 192 14.13 -7.56 7.23
N ARG A 193 14.15 -6.60 6.30
CA ARG A 193 15.36 -6.32 5.50
C ARG A 193 16.42 -5.61 6.32
N ALA A 194 16.04 -4.63 7.15
CA ALA A 194 16.96 -3.93 8.02
C ALA A 194 17.68 -4.88 9.00
N ASP A 195 16.95 -5.83 9.58
CA ASP A 195 17.56 -6.88 10.42
C ASP A 195 18.60 -7.70 9.64
N ASN A 196 18.29 -8.11 8.41
CA ASN A 196 19.23 -8.87 7.57
C ASN A 196 20.50 -8.09 7.20
N PHE A 197 20.44 -6.77 7.10
CA PHE A 197 21.53 -5.92 6.64
C PHE A 197 22.16 -5.07 7.77
N GLY A 198 21.68 -5.20 9.01
CA GLY A 198 22.17 -4.43 10.17
C GLY A 198 21.88 -2.93 10.05
N THR A 199 20.73 -2.57 9.46
CA THR A 199 20.30 -1.18 9.26
C THR A 199 19.09 -0.82 10.12
N THR A 200 18.99 -1.39 11.32
CA THR A 200 18.01 -1.04 12.35
C THR A 200 18.50 0.16 13.18
N ASP A 201 17.58 0.83 13.86
CA ASP A 201 17.84 2.00 14.72
C ASP A 201 18.32 1.64 16.15
N GLY A 202 18.42 0.37 16.48
CA GLY A 202 18.78 -0.13 17.81
C GLY A 202 17.57 -0.50 18.69
N SER A 203 16.36 -0.13 18.32
CA SER A 203 15.10 -0.65 18.89
C SER A 203 14.58 -1.87 18.13
N GLY A 204 15.12 -2.12 16.94
CA GLY A 204 14.69 -3.16 16.02
C GLY A 204 13.95 -2.62 14.79
N THR A 205 13.62 -1.34 14.78
CA THR A 205 12.95 -0.69 13.67
C THR A 205 13.94 -0.36 12.55
N ALA A 206 13.54 -0.55 11.30
CA ALA A 206 14.33 -0.16 10.14
C ALA A 206 14.62 1.35 10.15
N GLN A 207 15.87 1.75 9.93
CA GLN A 207 16.18 3.18 9.72
C GLN A 207 15.38 3.76 8.55
N ALA A 208 15.06 2.96 7.54
CA ALA A 208 14.18 3.35 6.44
C ALA A 208 12.75 3.67 6.92
N ASN A 209 12.18 2.87 7.85
CA ASN A 209 10.86 3.13 8.44
C ASN A 209 10.85 4.42 9.27
N VAL A 210 11.88 4.61 10.11
CA VAL A 210 12.03 5.84 10.90
C VAL A 210 12.10 7.08 9.99
N ALA A 211 12.88 7.01 8.91
CA ALA A 211 13.00 8.11 7.95
C ALA A 211 11.71 8.32 7.13
N THR A 212 11.02 7.24 6.77
CA THR A 212 9.71 7.31 6.09
C THR A 212 8.66 7.96 6.97
N LEU A 213 8.54 7.56 8.24
CA LEU A 213 7.63 8.20 9.19
C LEU A 213 7.92 9.70 9.35
N SER A 214 9.20 10.07 9.49
CA SER A 214 9.58 11.50 9.55
C SER A 214 9.12 12.26 8.29
N ALA A 215 9.36 11.69 7.11
CA ALA A 215 8.96 12.30 5.85
C ALA A 215 7.43 12.39 5.69
N MET A 216 6.67 11.39 6.17
CA MET A 216 5.21 11.44 6.18
C MET A 216 4.69 12.60 7.04
N ASN A 217 5.23 12.79 8.25
CA ASN A 217 4.87 13.90 9.13
C ASN A 217 5.29 15.26 8.54
N ASP A 218 6.46 15.34 7.91
CA ASP A 218 6.94 16.55 7.24
C ASP A 218 6.03 16.93 6.04
N GLY A 219 5.60 15.92 5.25
CA GLY A 219 4.69 16.12 4.13
C GLY A 219 3.31 16.62 4.57
N LEU A 220 2.74 16.06 5.65
CA LEU A 220 1.49 16.57 6.23
C LEU A 220 1.64 18.01 6.70
N THR A 221 2.75 18.33 7.37
CA THR A 221 3.07 19.71 7.80
C THR A 221 3.22 20.65 6.60
N ALA A 222 3.87 20.21 5.52
CA ALA A 222 4.01 20.99 4.29
C ALA A 222 2.64 21.29 3.66
N MET A 223 1.73 20.32 3.61
CA MET A 223 0.37 20.52 3.09
C MET A 223 -0.44 21.50 3.93
N GLN A 224 -0.33 21.44 5.27
CA GLN A 224 -0.98 22.39 6.18
C GLN A 224 -0.49 23.84 5.99
N ASN A 225 0.71 24.02 5.46
CA ASN A 225 1.31 25.32 5.16
C ASN A 225 1.26 25.68 3.66
N GLU A 226 0.63 24.87 2.82
CA GLU A 226 0.59 25.02 1.37
C GLU A 226 2.01 25.13 0.74
N ASP A 227 2.97 24.40 1.31
CA ASP A 227 4.38 24.38 0.89
C ASP A 227 4.62 23.23 -0.11
N MET A 228 4.55 23.53 -1.40
CA MET A 228 4.74 22.55 -2.49
C MET A 228 6.15 21.98 -2.51
N ASP A 229 7.18 22.79 -2.28
CA ASP A 229 8.57 22.32 -2.29
C ASP A 229 8.83 21.36 -1.13
N GLY A 230 8.27 21.67 0.05
CA GLY A 230 8.30 20.81 1.23
C GLY A 230 7.59 19.47 0.98
N LEU A 231 6.40 19.50 0.38
CA LEU A 231 5.63 18.29 0.05
C LEU A 231 6.37 17.38 -0.95
N ILE A 232 6.92 17.95 -2.03
CA ILE A 232 7.71 17.20 -3.02
C ILE A 232 8.95 16.59 -2.34
N SER A 233 9.64 17.34 -1.50
CA SER A 233 10.83 16.87 -0.78
C SER A 233 10.49 15.69 0.15
N ALA A 234 9.38 15.77 0.85
CA ALA A 234 8.90 14.71 1.73
C ALA A 234 8.57 13.43 0.94
N ARG A 235 7.82 13.55 -0.18
CA ARG A 235 7.54 12.42 -1.07
C ARG A 235 8.83 11.77 -1.60
N ASP A 236 9.79 12.56 -2.03
CA ASP A 236 11.05 12.07 -2.58
C ASP A 236 11.88 11.32 -1.52
N GLU A 237 11.84 11.76 -0.25
CA GLU A 237 12.47 11.04 0.85
C GLU A 237 11.78 9.68 1.12
N VAL A 238 10.43 9.62 1.09
CA VAL A 238 9.71 8.34 1.17
C VAL A 238 10.14 7.40 0.05
N LEU A 239 10.14 7.87 -1.20
CA LEU A 239 10.55 7.05 -2.35
C LEU A 239 11.98 6.53 -2.22
N LYS A 240 12.91 7.37 -1.75
CA LYS A 240 14.30 6.98 -1.50
C LYS A 240 14.38 5.82 -0.50
N ASN A 241 13.62 5.89 0.60
CA ASN A 241 13.61 4.83 1.61
C ASN A 241 12.98 3.53 1.07
N VAL A 242 11.91 3.62 0.31
CA VAL A 242 11.32 2.48 -0.42
C VAL A 242 12.36 1.82 -1.34
N VAL A 243 13.11 2.61 -2.10
CA VAL A 243 14.18 2.09 -2.98
C VAL A 243 15.28 1.40 -2.17
N ILE A 244 15.67 1.91 -1.00
CA ILE A 244 16.63 1.26 -0.10
C ILE A 244 16.11 -0.12 0.32
N VAL A 245 14.88 -0.21 0.81
CA VAL A 245 14.25 -1.46 1.28
C VAL A 245 14.23 -2.51 0.16
N TYR A 246 13.77 -2.13 -1.04
CA TYR A 246 13.64 -3.08 -2.15
C TYR A 246 14.97 -3.40 -2.84
N SER A 247 15.97 -2.53 -2.73
CA SER A 247 17.35 -2.86 -3.08
C SER A 247 17.91 -3.94 -2.15
N GLN A 248 17.72 -3.79 -0.83
CA GLN A 248 18.09 -4.82 0.14
C GLN A 248 17.33 -6.14 -0.11
N ALA A 249 16.01 -6.06 -0.38
CA ALA A 249 15.21 -7.23 -0.71
C ALA A 249 15.77 -7.97 -1.95
N SER A 250 16.11 -7.24 -3.00
CA SER A 250 16.64 -7.81 -4.25
C SER A 250 18.02 -8.46 -4.07
N VAL A 251 18.88 -7.91 -3.21
CA VAL A 251 20.21 -8.46 -2.93
C VAL A 251 20.15 -9.68 -2.01
N ARG A 252 19.06 -9.83 -1.23
CA ARG A 252 18.88 -10.94 -0.28
C ARG A 252 18.64 -12.28 -0.97
N TYR A 253 18.12 -12.28 -2.18
CA TYR A 253 17.81 -13.46 -3.02
C TYR A 253 18.80 -13.60 -4.18
#